data_1c116381b8a5480204c7a63c07ca8c61
#
_entry.id   1c116381b8a5480204c7a63c07ca8c61
#
_cell.length_a   1.000
_cell.length_b   1.000
_cell.length_c   1.000
_cell.angle_alpha   90.00
_cell.angle_beta   90.00
_cell.angle_gamma   90.00
#
_symmetry.space_group_name_H-M   'P 1'
#
loop_
_entity.id
_entity.type
_entity.pdbx_description
1 polymer ?
#
loop_
_entity_poly.entity_id
_entity_poly.type
_entity_poly.pdbx_seq_one_letter_code
_entity_poly.pdbx_strand_id
1 'polypeptide(L)'
;MNDIKTKCPQFPALIDPFGRTLNYLRIAVTGRCNLRCSYCMPPEGVPFLAHEQIMRFEEILRVVQLMLANGLKKVRITGGEPLIRKGVIPFLQELRQLSPQLKIHLTTNGLLLADYLSDLEAFHLNGINLSLDTLNPVKFEKNYTSEWFSQSLEWIATGAEKPDIFRTEHGRATRPE
;
A
#
# COMPACT_ATOMS: atom_id res chain seq x y z
N MET A 1 33.35 15.31 -10.34
CA MET A 1 31.98 14.85 -10.05
C MET A 1 32.12 13.40 -9.65
N ASN A 2 32.15 13.13 -8.34
CA ASN A 2 32.43 11.79 -7.80
C ASN A 2 31.13 10.97 -7.80
N ASP A 3 31.12 9.91 -8.58
CA ASP A 3 30.12 8.83 -8.53
C ASP A 3 30.17 8.14 -7.15
N ILE A 4 29.43 8.65 -6.20
CA ILE A 4 29.12 7.91 -4.97
C ILE A 4 27.96 6.95 -5.29
N LYS A 5 28.23 5.98 -6.14
CA LYS A 5 27.51 4.70 -6.11
C LYS A 5 28.04 3.95 -4.90
N THR A 6 27.59 4.30 -3.72
CA THR A 6 27.78 3.50 -2.52
C THR A 6 27.19 2.12 -2.80
N LYS A 7 28.05 1.16 -3.15
CA LYS A 7 27.68 -0.26 -3.10
C LYS A 7 27.20 -0.53 -1.69
N CYS A 8 25.88 -0.68 -1.53
CA CYS A 8 25.31 -1.09 -0.26
C CYS A 8 26.00 -2.41 0.14
N PRO A 9 26.58 -2.53 1.35
CA PRO A 9 27.22 -3.76 1.75
C PRO A 9 26.19 -4.90 1.62
N GLN A 10 26.57 -5.97 0.93
CA GLN A 10 25.71 -7.14 0.82
C GLN A 10 25.89 -7.95 2.10
N PHE A 11 24.82 -8.04 2.88
CA PHE A 11 24.72 -8.93 4.01
C PHE A 11 24.12 -10.27 3.58
N PRO A 12 24.34 -11.35 4.34
CA PRO A 12 23.71 -12.62 4.07
C PRO A 12 22.18 -12.46 4.11
N ALA A 13 21.47 -13.19 3.23
CA ALA A 13 20.01 -13.16 3.20
C ALA A 13 19.43 -13.55 4.56
N LEU A 14 18.39 -12.87 4.98
CA LEU A 14 17.64 -13.23 6.19
C LEU A 14 16.86 -14.52 5.92
N ILE A 15 17.12 -15.54 6.72
CA ILE A 15 16.47 -16.85 6.62
C ILE A 15 15.80 -17.14 7.96
N ASP A 16 14.54 -17.57 7.92
CA ASP A 16 13.83 -17.97 9.13
C ASP A 16 14.22 -19.40 9.58
N PRO A 17 13.78 -19.84 10.78
CA PRO A 17 14.09 -21.18 11.27
C PRO A 17 13.57 -22.33 10.40
N PHE A 18 12.66 -22.06 9.46
CA PHE A 18 12.10 -23.01 8.50
C PHE A 18 12.81 -22.99 7.14
N GLY A 19 13.91 -22.26 6.99
CA GLY A 19 14.68 -22.15 5.75
C GLY A 19 14.09 -21.20 4.70
N ARG A 20 13.08 -20.39 5.06
CA ARG A 20 12.44 -19.44 4.11
C ARG A 20 13.21 -18.12 4.10
N THR A 21 13.51 -17.62 2.91
CA THR A 21 14.15 -16.31 2.75
C THR A 21 13.15 -15.18 3.01
N LEU A 22 13.50 -14.27 3.91
CA LEU A 22 12.70 -13.08 4.24
C LEU A 22 13.04 -11.95 3.27
N ASN A 23 12.37 -11.93 2.13
CA ASN A 23 12.60 -10.96 1.05
C ASN A 23 11.40 -10.06 0.75
N TYR A 24 10.41 -10.06 1.64
CA TYR A 24 9.18 -9.29 1.55
C TYR A 24 8.94 -8.54 2.86
N LEU A 25 8.71 -7.23 2.75
CA LEU A 25 8.42 -6.33 3.87
C LEU A 25 7.04 -5.70 3.71
N ARG A 26 6.25 -5.76 4.76
CA ARG A 26 4.96 -5.07 4.85
C ARG A 26 5.11 -3.87 5.79
N ILE A 27 4.73 -2.67 5.31
CA ILE A 27 4.95 -1.42 6.01
C ILE A 27 3.60 -0.73 6.22
N ALA A 28 3.15 -0.66 7.47
CA ALA A 28 1.99 0.14 7.85
C ALA A 28 2.46 1.59 8.07
N VAL A 29 2.09 2.49 7.15
CA VAL A 29 2.53 3.89 7.20
C VAL A 29 1.66 4.76 8.10
N THR A 30 0.44 4.32 8.41
CA THR A 30 -0.49 5.05 9.29
C THR A 30 -1.50 4.11 9.94
N GLY A 31 -1.93 4.43 11.16
CA GLY A 31 -3.08 3.78 11.79
C GLY A 31 -4.42 4.45 11.46
N ARG A 32 -4.40 5.62 10.79
CA ARG A 32 -5.62 6.34 10.43
C ARG A 32 -6.26 5.76 9.17
N CYS A 33 -7.61 5.78 9.14
CA CYS A 33 -8.38 5.37 7.98
C CYS A 33 -9.57 6.31 7.79
N ASN A 34 -10.00 6.51 6.56
CA ASN A 34 -11.19 7.26 6.18
C ASN A 34 -12.46 6.40 6.10
N LEU A 35 -12.34 5.08 6.35
CA LEU A 35 -13.46 4.16 6.53
C LEU A 35 -13.58 3.67 7.98
N ARG A 36 -14.78 3.15 8.31
CA ARG A 36 -15.11 2.49 9.59
C ARG A 36 -15.71 1.13 9.30
N CYS A 37 -14.86 0.23 8.75
CA CYS A 37 -15.29 -1.14 8.45
C CYS A 37 -15.66 -1.86 9.74
N SER A 38 -16.85 -2.45 9.80
CA SER A 38 -17.42 -3.06 11.00
C SER A 38 -16.54 -4.15 11.64
N TYR A 39 -15.72 -4.82 10.83
CA TYR A 39 -14.79 -5.86 11.28
C TYR A 39 -13.38 -5.35 11.61
N CYS A 40 -13.07 -4.08 11.28
CA CYS A 40 -11.72 -3.53 11.41
C CYS A 40 -11.62 -2.45 12.48
N MET A 41 -12.60 -1.56 12.56
CA MET A 41 -12.56 -0.40 13.43
C MET A 41 -13.95 -0.11 14.01
N PRO A 42 -14.08 0.07 15.33
CA PRO A 42 -15.35 0.40 15.94
C PRO A 42 -15.85 1.76 15.41
N PRO A 43 -17.19 2.01 15.43
CA PRO A 43 -17.79 3.24 14.89
C PRO A 43 -17.20 4.52 15.49
N GLU A 44 -16.89 4.50 16.78
CA GLU A 44 -16.25 5.59 17.52
C GLU A 44 -14.78 5.80 17.15
N GLY A 45 -14.21 4.85 16.40
CA GLY A 45 -12.79 4.85 16.03
C GLY A 45 -11.90 4.26 17.12
N VAL A 46 -10.59 4.40 16.91
CA VAL A 46 -9.57 4.01 17.89
C VAL A 46 -8.72 5.23 18.25
N PRO A 47 -8.16 5.29 19.46
CA PRO A 47 -7.21 6.34 19.82
C PRO A 47 -6.04 6.35 18.85
N PHE A 48 -5.75 7.51 18.27
CA PHE A 48 -4.60 7.64 17.38
C PHE A 48 -3.31 7.75 18.19
N LEU A 49 -2.28 7.08 17.71
CA LEU A 49 -0.94 7.28 18.22
C LEU A 49 -0.51 8.74 18.01
N ALA A 50 0.20 9.30 19.00
CA ALA A 50 0.82 10.60 18.86
C ALA A 50 1.80 10.60 17.68
N HIS A 51 2.00 11.77 17.07
CA HIS A 51 2.82 11.88 15.85
C HIS A 51 4.25 11.39 16.07
N GLU A 52 4.78 11.56 17.25
CA GLU A 52 6.13 11.15 17.67
C GLU A 52 6.29 9.62 17.78
N GLN A 53 5.16 8.91 17.91
CA GLN A 53 5.13 7.44 17.98
C GLN A 53 5.02 6.77 16.60
N ILE A 54 4.85 7.57 15.54
CA ILE A 54 4.73 7.07 14.17
C ILE A 54 6.05 7.31 13.46
N MET A 55 6.64 6.27 12.89
CA MET A 55 7.86 6.39 12.11
C MET A 55 7.70 7.42 10.99
N ARG A 56 8.68 8.31 10.86
CA ARG A 56 8.78 9.24 9.74
C ARG A 56 9.16 8.47 8.46
N PHE A 57 8.86 9.04 7.31
CA PHE A 57 9.17 8.40 6.03
C PHE A 57 10.69 8.17 5.86
N GLU A 58 11.52 9.10 6.32
CA GLU A 58 12.98 8.98 6.29
C GLU A 58 13.47 7.78 7.11
N GLU A 59 12.84 7.49 8.25
CA GLU A 59 13.17 6.32 9.07
C GLU A 59 12.76 5.03 8.38
N ILE A 60 11.57 5.02 7.75
CA ILE A 60 11.10 3.88 6.96
C ILE A 60 12.04 3.62 5.77
N LEU A 61 12.45 4.66 5.04
CA LEU A 61 13.40 4.54 3.93
C LEU A 61 14.74 3.94 4.39
N ARG A 62 15.23 4.36 5.57
CA ARG A 62 16.45 3.78 6.15
C ARG A 62 16.28 2.29 6.45
N VAL A 63 15.15 1.89 7.03
CA VAL A 63 14.83 0.45 7.26
C VAL A 63 14.81 -0.31 5.94
N VAL A 64 14.13 0.21 4.91
CA VAL A 64 14.07 -0.43 3.60
C VAL A 64 15.46 -0.55 2.97
N GLN A 65 16.31 0.47 3.10
CA GLN A 65 17.68 0.46 2.61
C GLN A 65 18.52 -0.65 3.28
N LEU A 66 18.41 -0.81 4.59
CA LEU A 66 19.05 -1.91 5.31
C LEU A 66 18.52 -3.27 4.86
N MET A 67 17.20 -3.39 4.64
CA MET A 67 16.60 -4.63 4.17
C MET A 67 16.99 -4.97 2.73
N LEU A 68 17.19 -3.96 1.86
CA LEU A 68 17.71 -4.17 0.50
C LEU A 68 19.10 -4.80 0.53
N ALA A 69 19.97 -4.37 1.45
CA ALA A 69 21.30 -4.96 1.65
C ALA A 69 21.21 -6.45 2.08
N ASN A 70 20.09 -6.85 2.69
CA ASN A 70 19.79 -8.22 3.13
C ASN A 70 18.91 -9.01 2.14
N GLY A 71 18.76 -8.53 0.90
CA GLY A 71 18.06 -9.25 -0.16
C GLY A 71 16.56 -9.02 -0.24
N LEU A 72 16.05 -7.89 0.28
CA LEU A 72 14.64 -7.48 0.09
C LEU A 72 14.31 -7.34 -1.39
N LYS A 73 13.22 -7.94 -1.83
CA LYS A 73 12.75 -7.90 -3.23
C LYS A 73 11.40 -7.21 -3.39
N LYS A 74 10.62 -7.14 -2.32
CA LYS A 74 9.25 -6.64 -2.37
C LYS A 74 8.90 -5.86 -1.11
N VAL A 75 8.25 -4.71 -1.28
CA VAL A 75 7.57 -3.99 -0.22
C VAL A 75 6.09 -3.87 -0.53
N ARG A 76 5.28 -3.89 0.52
CA ARG A 76 3.85 -3.55 0.44
C ARG A 76 3.55 -2.45 1.42
N ILE A 77 3.10 -1.33 0.90
CA ILE A 77 2.66 -0.19 1.69
C ILE A 77 1.20 -0.39 2.05
N THR A 78 0.90 -0.25 3.32
CA THR A 78 -0.42 -0.45 3.92
C THR A 78 -0.58 0.48 5.13
N GLY A 79 -1.56 0.22 5.98
CA GLY A 79 -1.83 0.98 7.20
C GLY A 79 -3.30 0.82 7.58
N GLY A 80 -3.93 1.87 8.11
CA GLY A 80 -5.37 2.08 7.96
C GLY A 80 -5.63 2.34 6.46
N GLU A 81 -5.58 3.61 6.04
CA GLU A 81 -5.55 3.94 4.60
C GLU A 81 -4.25 4.71 4.28
N PRO A 82 -3.31 4.13 3.53
CA PRO A 82 -2.02 4.78 3.29
C PRO A 82 -2.13 6.09 2.52
N LEU A 83 -3.11 6.24 1.62
CA LEU A 83 -3.28 7.43 0.78
C LEU A 83 -3.73 8.68 1.57
N ILE A 84 -4.24 8.55 2.80
CA ILE A 84 -4.53 9.71 3.65
C ILE A 84 -3.27 10.27 4.34
N ARG A 85 -2.16 9.54 4.38
CA ARG A 85 -0.94 10.06 5.00
C ARG A 85 -0.28 11.09 4.09
N LYS A 86 -0.26 12.35 4.53
CA LYS A 86 0.39 13.43 3.79
C LYS A 86 1.84 13.08 3.48
N GLY A 87 2.24 13.26 2.22
CA GLY A 87 3.60 12.97 1.76
C GLY A 87 3.83 11.51 1.35
N VAL A 88 2.78 10.67 1.25
CA VAL A 88 2.93 9.27 0.83
C VAL A 88 3.43 9.15 -0.61
N ILE A 89 3.01 10.02 -1.52
CA ILE A 89 3.45 9.96 -2.93
C ILE A 89 4.95 10.28 -3.06
N PRO A 90 5.48 11.40 -2.56
CA PRO A 90 6.93 11.61 -2.51
C PRO A 90 7.70 10.44 -1.88
N PHE A 91 7.21 9.90 -0.77
CA PHE A 91 7.82 8.73 -0.13
C PHE A 91 7.88 7.50 -1.07
N LEU A 92 6.82 7.23 -1.82
CA LEU A 92 6.81 6.13 -2.81
C LEU A 92 7.81 6.36 -3.94
N GLN A 93 7.97 7.62 -4.37
CA GLN A 93 8.97 8.01 -5.36
C GLN A 93 10.40 7.79 -4.83
N GLU A 94 10.67 8.17 -3.58
CA GLU A 94 11.95 7.92 -2.93
C GLU A 94 12.23 6.42 -2.75
N LEU A 95 11.21 5.61 -2.41
CA LEU A 95 11.34 4.15 -2.38
C LEU A 95 11.79 3.58 -3.74
N ARG A 96 11.23 4.09 -4.84
CA ARG A 96 11.63 3.68 -6.19
C ARG A 96 13.08 4.05 -6.51
N GLN A 97 13.54 5.21 -6.01
CA GLN A 97 14.91 5.66 -6.19
C GLN A 97 15.93 4.79 -5.44
N LEU A 98 15.56 4.19 -4.30
CA LEU A 98 16.43 3.28 -3.56
C LEU A 98 16.82 2.04 -4.40
N SER A 99 15.89 1.50 -5.17
CA SER A 99 16.15 0.36 -6.05
C SER A 99 15.12 0.27 -7.17
N PRO A 100 15.54 0.39 -8.44
CA PRO A 100 14.65 0.22 -9.59
C PRO A 100 14.01 -1.17 -9.67
N GLN A 101 14.67 -2.19 -9.09
CA GLN A 101 14.21 -3.58 -9.11
C GLN A 101 13.26 -3.92 -7.96
N LEU A 102 13.14 -3.05 -6.95
CA LEU A 102 12.25 -3.27 -5.82
C LEU A 102 10.79 -3.31 -6.29
N LYS A 103 10.09 -4.40 -6.00
CA LYS A 103 8.66 -4.50 -6.27
C LYS A 103 7.89 -3.74 -5.19
N ILE A 104 7.22 -2.65 -5.58
CA ILE A 104 6.44 -1.80 -4.69
C ILE A 104 4.96 -2.06 -4.94
N HIS A 105 4.25 -2.48 -3.91
CA HIS A 105 2.81 -2.71 -3.92
C HIS A 105 2.12 -1.79 -2.91
N LEU A 106 0.88 -1.42 -3.21
CA LEU A 106 0.00 -0.65 -2.35
C LEU A 106 -1.22 -1.48 -1.97
N THR A 107 -1.65 -1.44 -0.71
CA THR A 107 -2.97 -1.91 -0.29
C THR A 107 -3.79 -0.71 0.13
N THR A 108 -4.94 -0.50 -0.48
CA THR A 108 -5.81 0.66 -0.27
C THR A 108 -7.29 0.24 -0.29
N ASN A 109 -8.14 1.00 0.38
CA ASN A 109 -9.58 0.85 0.27
C ASN A 109 -10.16 1.46 -1.04
N GLY A 110 -9.35 2.21 -1.79
CA GLY A 110 -9.68 2.74 -3.11
C GLY A 110 -10.36 4.10 -3.13
N LEU A 111 -10.85 4.64 -2.01
CA LEU A 111 -11.61 5.90 -2.00
C LEU A 111 -10.83 7.10 -2.55
N LEU A 112 -9.53 7.14 -2.31
CA LEU A 112 -8.66 8.23 -2.79
C LEU A 112 -7.84 7.85 -4.02
N LEU A 113 -8.08 6.66 -4.57
CA LEU A 113 -7.21 6.13 -5.61
C LEU A 113 -7.27 6.95 -6.90
N ALA A 114 -8.46 7.46 -7.26
CA ALA A 114 -8.65 8.32 -8.43
C ALA A 114 -7.79 9.58 -8.38
N ASP A 115 -7.67 10.20 -7.21
CA ASP A 115 -6.92 11.44 -7.01
C ASP A 115 -5.41 11.25 -7.20
N TYR A 116 -4.91 10.04 -6.97
CA TYR A 116 -3.49 9.70 -6.99
C TYR A 116 -3.06 8.81 -8.17
N LEU A 117 -4.00 8.44 -9.05
CA LEU A 117 -3.73 7.44 -10.10
C LEU A 117 -2.59 7.85 -11.02
N SER A 118 -2.58 9.09 -11.50
CA SER A 118 -1.54 9.62 -12.38
C SER A 118 -0.15 9.58 -11.72
N ASP A 119 -0.08 9.90 -10.43
CA ASP A 119 1.18 9.85 -9.68
C ASP A 119 1.64 8.40 -9.49
N LEU A 120 0.72 7.50 -9.15
CA LEU A 120 1.00 6.08 -8.96
C LEU A 120 1.47 5.39 -10.25
N GLU A 121 0.95 5.81 -11.40
CA GLU A 121 1.41 5.36 -12.71
C GLU A 121 2.81 5.90 -13.05
N ALA A 122 3.05 7.20 -12.79
CA ALA A 122 4.29 7.86 -13.14
C ALA A 122 5.53 7.26 -12.47
N PHE A 123 5.41 6.76 -11.23
CA PHE A 123 6.54 6.07 -10.57
C PHE A 123 6.56 4.55 -10.77
N HIS A 124 5.71 4.00 -11.65
CA HIS A 124 5.66 2.58 -12.01
C HIS A 124 5.41 1.66 -10.80
N LEU A 125 4.27 1.85 -10.11
CA LEU A 125 3.81 0.94 -9.06
C LEU A 125 3.65 -0.49 -9.63
N ASN A 126 4.12 -1.49 -8.90
CA ASN A 126 4.09 -2.88 -9.39
C ASN A 126 2.76 -3.60 -9.13
N GLY A 127 1.87 -3.00 -8.37
CA GLY A 127 0.53 -3.53 -8.15
C GLY A 127 -0.21 -2.87 -7.01
N ILE A 128 -1.52 -2.84 -7.14
CA ILE A 128 -2.46 -2.34 -6.14
C ILE A 128 -3.33 -3.51 -5.68
N ASN A 129 -3.42 -3.67 -4.36
CA ASN A 129 -4.41 -4.52 -3.74
C ASN A 129 -5.56 -3.63 -3.28
N LEU A 130 -6.70 -3.81 -3.89
CA LEU A 130 -7.91 -3.11 -3.49
C LEU A 130 -8.63 -3.92 -2.41
N SER A 131 -8.79 -3.33 -1.22
CA SER A 131 -9.56 -3.92 -0.12
C SER A 131 -11.03 -3.59 -0.33
N LEU A 132 -11.73 -4.47 -1.03
CA LEU A 132 -13.15 -4.33 -1.35
C LEU A 132 -13.86 -5.65 -1.12
N ASP A 133 -14.78 -5.70 -0.14
CA ASP A 133 -15.46 -6.93 0.26
C ASP A 133 -16.71 -7.20 -0.56
N THR A 134 -17.32 -6.18 -1.17
CA THR A 134 -18.56 -6.31 -1.90
C THR A 134 -18.73 -5.23 -2.97
N LEU A 135 -19.33 -5.62 -4.09
CA LEU A 135 -19.79 -4.72 -5.14
C LEU A 135 -21.28 -4.34 -4.98
N ASN A 136 -21.96 -4.87 -3.97
CA ASN A 136 -23.35 -4.55 -3.70
C ASN A 136 -23.44 -3.28 -2.84
N PRO A 137 -24.10 -2.19 -3.32
CA PRO A 137 -24.18 -0.92 -2.62
C PRO A 137 -24.77 -1.03 -1.21
N VAL A 138 -25.86 -1.77 -1.05
CA VAL A 138 -26.55 -1.93 0.24
C VAL A 138 -25.65 -2.65 1.26
N LYS A 139 -24.89 -3.67 0.81
CA LYS A 139 -23.94 -4.37 1.68
C LYS A 139 -22.73 -3.49 2.00
N PHE A 140 -22.30 -2.66 1.05
CA PHE A 140 -21.19 -1.73 1.26
C PHE A 140 -21.56 -0.69 2.33
N GLU A 141 -22.68 0.00 2.19
CA GLU A 141 -23.15 0.97 3.18
C GLU A 141 -23.28 0.38 4.58
N LYS A 142 -23.78 -0.84 4.68
CA LYS A 142 -23.89 -1.55 5.95
C LYS A 142 -22.54 -1.84 6.60
N ASN A 143 -21.53 -2.17 5.80
CA ASN A 143 -20.20 -2.58 6.28
C ASN A 143 -19.23 -1.41 6.52
N TYR A 144 -19.39 -0.30 5.78
CA TYR A 144 -18.38 0.75 5.70
C TYR A 144 -18.86 2.13 6.17
N THR A 145 -20.14 2.31 6.50
CA THR A 145 -20.71 3.59 6.97
C THR A 145 -20.27 4.80 6.14
N SER A 146 -20.35 4.70 4.80
CA SER A 146 -19.83 5.71 3.90
C SER A 146 -20.73 5.88 2.67
N GLU A 147 -21.09 7.14 2.38
CA GLU A 147 -21.88 7.52 1.19
C GLU A 147 -21.06 7.47 -0.13
N TRP A 148 -19.77 7.11 -0.07
CA TRP A 148 -18.83 7.20 -1.20
C TRP A 148 -18.79 5.98 -2.12
N PHE A 149 -19.74 5.06 -1.96
CA PHE A 149 -19.78 3.82 -2.73
C PHE A 149 -19.86 4.03 -4.25
N SER A 150 -20.68 4.97 -4.68
CA SER A 150 -20.92 5.23 -6.12
C SER A 150 -19.64 5.68 -6.83
N GLN A 151 -18.86 6.58 -6.23
CA GLN A 151 -17.58 7.05 -6.79
C GLN A 151 -16.53 5.95 -6.85
N SER A 152 -16.46 5.09 -5.83
CA SER A 152 -15.50 3.99 -5.79
C SER A 152 -15.81 2.93 -6.85
N LEU A 153 -17.09 2.64 -7.09
CA LEU A 153 -17.49 1.67 -8.12
C LEU A 153 -17.29 2.18 -9.54
N GLU A 154 -17.59 3.45 -9.78
CA GLU A 154 -17.41 4.05 -11.09
C GLU A 154 -15.94 4.00 -11.50
N TRP A 155 -15.06 4.26 -10.54
CA TRP A 155 -13.63 4.17 -10.75
C TRP A 155 -13.15 2.72 -10.94
N ILE A 156 -13.65 1.75 -10.15
CA ILE A 156 -13.31 0.33 -10.31
C ILE A 156 -13.79 -0.17 -11.70
N ALA A 157 -14.95 0.28 -12.14
CA ALA A 157 -15.50 -0.07 -13.46
C ALA A 157 -14.65 0.52 -14.60
N THR A 158 -14.19 1.76 -14.47
CA THR A 158 -13.36 2.43 -15.48
C THR A 158 -11.87 2.06 -15.40
N GLY A 159 -11.34 1.78 -14.20
CA GLY A 159 -9.96 1.32 -13.97
C GLY A 159 -9.73 -0.15 -14.35
N ALA A 160 -10.80 -0.94 -14.53
CA ALA A 160 -10.74 -2.33 -14.93
C ALA A 160 -10.19 -2.55 -16.37
N GLU A 161 -10.05 -1.50 -17.16
CA GLU A 161 -9.37 -1.56 -18.47
C GLU A 161 -7.84 -1.64 -18.40
N LYS A 162 -7.25 -1.53 -17.19
CA LYS A 162 -5.80 -1.70 -16.97
C LYS A 162 -5.54 -2.90 -16.05
N PRO A 163 -5.67 -4.14 -16.57
CA PRO A 163 -5.65 -5.38 -15.77
C PRO A 163 -4.35 -5.69 -15.06
N ASP A 164 -3.20 -5.11 -15.48
CA ASP A 164 -1.89 -5.52 -14.99
C ASP A 164 -1.50 -4.95 -13.61
N ILE A 165 -2.15 -3.90 -13.15
CA ILE A 165 -1.81 -3.21 -11.87
C ILE A 165 -2.73 -3.64 -10.73
N PHE A 166 -3.96 -4.11 -11.02
CA PHE A 166 -4.98 -4.40 -10.00
C PHE A 166 -5.07 -5.88 -9.65
N ARG A 167 -5.02 -6.16 -8.34
CA ARG A 167 -5.36 -7.47 -7.75
C ARG A 167 -6.30 -7.26 -6.57
N THR A 168 -7.44 -7.95 -6.56
CA THR A 168 -8.32 -8.04 -5.39
C THR A 168 -7.78 -9.09 -4.42
N GLU A 169 -7.78 -8.82 -3.11
CA GLU A 169 -7.28 -9.77 -2.09
C GLU A 169 -8.19 -11.00 -1.92
N HIS A 170 -9.45 -10.92 -2.34
CA HIS A 170 -10.46 -11.96 -2.15
C HIS A 170 -10.97 -12.55 -3.47
N GLY A 171 -10.06 -13.09 -4.28
CA GLY A 171 -10.45 -13.83 -5.48
C GLY A 171 -11.04 -12.97 -6.60
N ARG A 172 -10.94 -13.46 -7.81
CA ARG A 172 -11.42 -12.81 -9.04
C ARG A 172 -12.81 -12.21 -8.82
N ALA A 173 -12.95 -10.92 -9.08
CA ALA A 173 -14.26 -10.32 -9.24
C ALA A 173 -15.00 -11.12 -10.35
N THR A 174 -15.93 -11.98 -9.98
CA THR A 174 -16.83 -12.60 -10.91
C THR A 174 -17.72 -11.49 -11.45
N ARG A 175 -17.70 -11.29 -12.78
CA ARG A 175 -18.70 -10.44 -13.44
C ARG A 175 -20.07 -10.91 -13.00
N PRO A 176 -20.99 -10.01 -12.64
CA PRO A 176 -22.39 -10.39 -12.50
C PRO A 176 -22.88 -10.83 -13.87
N GLU A 177 -23.49 -12.01 -13.93
CA GLU A 177 -24.33 -12.44 -15.04
C GLU A 177 -25.59 -11.57 -15.10
#